data_5ba20c416e9b620b7e4891a2a1a7b407
#
_entry.id   5ba20c416e9b620b7e4891a2a1a7b407
#
_cell.length_a   1.000
_cell.length_b   1.000
_cell.length_c   1.000
_cell.angle_alpha   90.00
_cell.angle_beta   90.00
_cell.angle_gamma   90.00
#
_symmetry.space_group_name_H-M   'P 1'
#
loop_
_entity.id
_entity.type
_entity.pdbx_description
1 polymer ?
#
loop_
_entity_poly.entity_id
_entity_poly.type
_entity_poly.pdbx_seq_one_letter_code
_entity_poly.pdbx_strand_id
1 'polypeptide(L)'
;IGIIGANGAGKTTLMDILAGKTKADSGSFFVRPDTAEGYLTQNSGFESDRTVIQEAEEIFSYLKDMEGKMERLSGMIARLAGSPDQEELLSEYDRLSEDFGKNGGYTYKSEVRGVLSSMAFGPEQYDKKVTELSGGEKTRLSLACLLLKKPDILFLDEPTNHLDIGTLKWLEQYLRSYPGTVLAVSHDRYFLDQTALRIFEIENHRLCVYDGGYAGFADTKREKREAELKTYQKQQKEIRRQEDIIRKFRERGTEKLAKRAASREKRLEKIAPAEAPAASRGSMKINFRENYKSGRDVIYAEQLKKGFGQGTGRKELFSNIGIDIKRGERICIVGANGTGKTTLLKIIAGMLTPDSGHLKIGHNVSFGYYDQEQKTLNEQNTVLEELKESYRLYTDTEMRSILGRFLFRGESVFLPVGSLSGGEKARLALLKLMLSGNNVLLLDEPTNHLDIESKEVFEDALSDFSGTVIAVSHDRYFLRKIPDRIFELAPEGMTEFMGNYDYYTEKKQEITSGRQYLQEMGASSTRKEASDSAEERRIKKEKEAQQRRSIRENSATEQKISVLEKEIAETEKKMCTQEVLNDLKNLEKLNAALENAKDELTKEYQKWLQYQET
;
A
#
# COMPACT_ATOMS: atom_id res chain seq x y z
N ILE A 1 -13.70 8.52 -5.53
CA ILE A 1 -13.40 9.54 -4.50
C ILE A 1 -12.71 8.84 -3.33
N GLY A 2 -11.52 9.30 -2.95
CA GLY A 2 -10.83 8.85 -1.76
C GLY A 2 -11.11 9.79 -0.58
N ILE A 3 -11.43 9.26 0.60
CA ILE A 3 -11.65 10.03 1.83
C ILE A 3 -10.50 9.76 2.79
N ILE A 4 -9.80 10.81 3.21
CA ILE A 4 -8.67 10.73 4.12
C ILE A 4 -8.83 11.67 5.32
N GLY A 5 -8.07 11.41 6.37
CA GLY A 5 -8.03 12.21 7.59
C GLY A 5 -7.50 11.41 8.77
N ALA A 6 -7.17 12.06 9.86
CA ALA A 6 -6.71 11.41 11.08
C ALA A 6 -7.74 10.42 11.63
N ASN A 7 -7.29 9.47 12.46
CA ASN A 7 -8.22 8.60 13.17
C ASN A 7 -9.13 9.44 14.07
N GLY A 8 -10.43 9.13 14.06
CA GLY A 8 -11.44 9.92 14.79
C GLY A 8 -11.88 11.24 14.11
N ALA A 9 -11.39 11.59 12.92
CA ALA A 9 -11.79 12.80 12.20
C ALA A 9 -13.24 12.78 11.66
N GLY A 10 -13.96 11.66 11.80
CA GLY A 10 -15.36 11.53 11.34
C GLY A 10 -15.52 10.97 9.93
N LYS A 11 -14.51 10.26 9.39
CA LYS A 11 -14.57 9.64 8.05
C LYS A 11 -15.72 8.65 7.90
N THR A 12 -15.79 7.66 8.79
CA THR A 12 -16.87 6.65 8.84
C THR A 12 -18.23 7.30 9.11
N THR A 13 -18.28 8.28 10.02
CA THR A 13 -19.52 9.03 10.31
C THR A 13 -20.06 9.75 9.07
N LEU A 14 -19.17 10.38 8.28
CA LEU A 14 -19.57 11.00 7.02
C LEU A 14 -20.14 9.96 6.04
N MET A 15 -19.50 8.80 5.93
CA MET A 15 -20.01 7.72 5.07
C MET A 15 -21.35 7.16 5.56
N ASP A 16 -21.53 6.99 6.87
CA ASP A 16 -22.78 6.52 7.46
C ASP A 16 -23.93 7.52 7.22
N ILE A 17 -23.64 8.82 7.26
CA ILE A 17 -24.63 9.86 6.93
C ILE A 17 -25.00 9.78 5.45
N LEU A 18 -24.01 9.71 4.55
CA LEU A 18 -24.25 9.63 3.10
C LEU A 18 -24.99 8.35 2.70
N ALA A 19 -24.75 7.24 3.40
CA ALA A 19 -25.46 5.96 3.21
C ALA A 19 -26.81 5.90 3.98
N GLY A 20 -27.28 7.01 4.54
CA GLY A 20 -28.57 7.08 5.23
C GLY A 20 -28.67 6.28 6.54
N LYS A 21 -27.56 5.71 7.05
CA LYS A 21 -27.54 4.95 8.31
C LYS A 21 -27.66 5.84 9.55
N THR A 22 -27.09 7.05 9.47
CA THR A 22 -27.09 8.04 10.56
C THR A 22 -27.65 9.36 10.04
N LYS A 23 -28.45 10.04 10.85
CA LYS A 23 -28.99 11.36 10.51
C LYS A 23 -27.94 12.44 10.74
N ALA A 24 -27.85 13.41 9.83
CA ALA A 24 -27.05 14.61 10.03
C ALA A 24 -27.71 15.53 11.06
N ASP A 25 -26.91 16.15 11.93
CA ASP A 25 -27.41 17.14 12.90
C ASP A 25 -27.91 18.41 12.19
N SER A 26 -27.29 18.78 11.07
CA SER A 26 -27.67 19.93 10.26
C SER A 26 -27.24 19.75 8.81
N GLY A 27 -27.84 20.50 7.91
CA GLY A 27 -27.59 20.40 6.48
C GLY A 27 -28.54 19.43 5.76
N SER A 28 -28.35 19.31 4.46
CA SER A 28 -29.13 18.39 3.62
C SER A 28 -28.23 17.86 2.50
N PHE A 29 -28.48 16.63 2.11
CA PHE A 29 -27.89 16.02 0.93
C PHE A 29 -29.00 15.35 0.11
N PHE A 30 -28.74 15.14 -1.15
CA PHE A 30 -29.70 14.55 -2.06
C PHE A 30 -29.05 13.36 -2.79
N VAL A 31 -29.72 12.22 -2.73
CA VAL A 31 -29.38 11.04 -3.54
C VAL A 31 -30.51 10.86 -4.55
N ARG A 32 -30.16 10.56 -5.79
CA ARG A 32 -31.13 10.30 -6.85
C ARG A 32 -32.05 9.15 -6.43
N PRO A 33 -33.37 9.26 -6.60
CA PRO A 33 -34.28 8.13 -6.41
C PRO A 33 -33.85 6.91 -7.24
N ASP A 34 -34.09 5.73 -6.73
CA ASP A 34 -33.76 4.43 -7.36
C ASP A 34 -32.27 4.14 -7.53
N THR A 35 -31.39 4.86 -6.81
CA THR A 35 -29.96 4.57 -6.79
C THR A 35 -29.68 3.39 -5.85
N ALA A 36 -29.10 2.31 -6.38
CA ALA A 36 -28.67 1.19 -5.58
C ALA A 36 -27.38 1.53 -4.82
N GLU A 37 -27.41 1.39 -3.51
CA GLU A 37 -26.26 1.66 -2.64
C GLU A 37 -25.69 0.36 -2.08
N GLY A 38 -24.36 0.30 -2.04
CA GLY A 38 -23.64 -0.80 -1.43
C GLY A 38 -22.62 -0.30 -0.41
N TYR A 39 -22.60 -0.87 0.78
CA TYR A 39 -21.74 -0.42 1.87
C TYR A 39 -20.96 -1.56 2.49
N LEU A 40 -19.63 -1.46 2.45
CA LEU A 40 -18.71 -2.32 3.19
C LEU A 40 -18.37 -1.66 4.52
N THR A 41 -18.79 -2.26 5.63
CA THR A 41 -18.41 -1.81 6.99
C THR A 41 -17.13 -2.48 7.45
N GLN A 42 -16.35 -1.79 8.27
CA GLN A 42 -15.10 -2.32 8.85
C GLN A 42 -15.32 -3.60 9.69
N ASN A 43 -16.47 -3.71 10.35
CA ASN A 43 -16.91 -4.89 11.11
C ASN A 43 -18.18 -5.45 10.49
N SER A 44 -18.09 -6.05 9.32
CA SER A 44 -19.21 -6.79 8.77
C SER A 44 -19.41 -8.06 9.60
N GLY A 45 -20.31 -7.99 10.58
CA GLY A 45 -20.82 -9.15 11.32
C GLY A 45 -21.60 -10.05 10.37
N PHE A 46 -20.86 -10.73 9.50
CA PHE A 46 -21.39 -11.61 8.49
C PHE A 46 -21.62 -12.99 9.16
N GLU A 47 -22.82 -13.20 9.67
CA GLU A 47 -23.26 -14.48 10.23
C GLU A 47 -24.23 -15.15 9.27
N SER A 48 -23.79 -16.21 8.66
CA SER A 48 -24.59 -17.03 7.77
C SER A 48 -24.20 -18.51 7.95
N ASP A 49 -25.17 -19.39 8.00
CA ASP A 49 -24.95 -20.84 8.04
C ASP A 49 -24.67 -21.45 6.64
N ARG A 50 -24.71 -20.61 5.60
CA ARG A 50 -24.45 -21.01 4.21
C ARG A 50 -22.95 -21.23 3.98
N THR A 51 -22.65 -21.93 2.90
CA THR A 51 -21.27 -22.04 2.42
C THR A 51 -20.84 -20.79 1.66
N VAL A 52 -19.52 -20.59 1.49
CA VAL A 52 -18.94 -19.45 0.76
C VAL A 52 -19.56 -19.28 -0.63
N ILE A 53 -19.68 -20.38 -1.38
CA ILE A 53 -20.26 -20.32 -2.73
C ILE A 53 -21.76 -20.02 -2.69
N GLN A 54 -22.50 -20.62 -1.77
CA GLN A 54 -23.94 -20.38 -1.63
C GLN A 54 -24.24 -18.93 -1.27
N GLU A 55 -23.43 -18.33 -0.40
CA GLU A 55 -23.58 -16.94 0.01
C GLU A 55 -23.35 -15.96 -1.16
N ALA A 56 -22.33 -16.21 -1.97
CA ALA A 56 -22.07 -15.41 -3.16
C ALA A 56 -23.11 -15.60 -4.27
N GLU A 57 -23.63 -16.81 -4.43
CA GLU A 57 -24.68 -17.11 -5.41
C GLU A 57 -26.08 -16.60 -5.00
N GLU A 58 -26.33 -16.35 -3.71
CA GLU A 58 -27.61 -15.83 -3.22
C GLU A 58 -27.94 -14.45 -3.82
N ILE A 59 -26.90 -13.68 -4.16
CA ILE A 59 -27.05 -12.39 -4.83
C ILE A 59 -27.83 -12.51 -6.14
N PHE A 60 -27.70 -13.66 -6.79
CA PHE A 60 -28.33 -14.02 -8.05
C PHE A 60 -29.52 -14.98 -7.85
N SER A 61 -30.16 -14.95 -6.66
CA SER A 61 -31.33 -15.82 -6.36
C SER A 61 -32.43 -15.67 -7.40
N TYR A 62 -32.67 -14.42 -7.89
CA TYR A 62 -33.64 -14.16 -8.95
C TYR A 62 -33.32 -14.89 -10.26
N LEU A 63 -32.03 -15.06 -10.62
CA LEU A 63 -31.61 -15.86 -11.79
C LEU A 63 -31.81 -17.36 -11.55
N LYS A 64 -31.54 -17.83 -10.33
CA LYS A 64 -31.82 -19.23 -9.96
C LYS A 64 -33.33 -19.55 -10.07
N ASP A 65 -34.19 -18.60 -9.63
CA ASP A 65 -35.63 -18.74 -9.76
C ASP A 65 -36.07 -18.75 -11.21
N MET A 66 -35.43 -17.92 -12.07
CA MET A 66 -35.68 -17.94 -13.51
C MET A 66 -35.21 -19.26 -14.14
N GLU A 67 -34.01 -19.75 -13.80
CA GLU A 67 -33.47 -21.04 -14.25
C GLU A 67 -34.43 -22.19 -13.88
N GLY A 68 -34.92 -22.22 -12.64
CA GLY A 68 -35.90 -23.21 -12.18
C GLY A 68 -37.29 -23.09 -12.83
N LYS A 69 -37.71 -21.88 -13.26
CA LYS A 69 -38.92 -21.69 -14.07
C LYS A 69 -38.72 -22.21 -15.49
N MET A 70 -37.58 -21.92 -16.11
CA MET A 70 -37.22 -22.38 -17.45
C MET A 70 -37.17 -23.91 -17.51
N GLU A 71 -36.59 -24.59 -16.52
CA GLU A 71 -36.58 -26.06 -16.42
C GLU A 71 -37.99 -26.62 -16.32
N ARG A 72 -38.86 -26.02 -15.52
CA ARG A 72 -40.27 -26.45 -15.40
C ARG A 72 -41.03 -26.27 -16.70
N LEU A 73 -40.90 -25.11 -17.35
CA LEU A 73 -41.53 -24.83 -18.64
C LEU A 73 -41.04 -25.82 -19.72
N SER A 74 -39.72 -26.04 -19.79
CA SER A 74 -39.14 -27.03 -20.70
C SER A 74 -39.71 -28.44 -20.49
N GLY A 75 -39.85 -28.84 -19.21
CA GLY A 75 -40.50 -30.13 -18.87
C GLY A 75 -41.97 -30.20 -19.25
N MET A 76 -42.75 -29.10 -19.16
CA MET A 76 -44.15 -29.04 -19.60
C MET A 76 -44.28 -29.03 -21.12
N ILE A 77 -43.44 -28.27 -21.83
CA ILE A 77 -43.39 -28.25 -23.31
C ILE A 77 -43.10 -29.63 -23.86
N ALA A 78 -42.18 -30.38 -23.25
CA ALA A 78 -41.88 -31.76 -23.67
C ALA A 78 -43.05 -32.74 -23.47
N ARG A 79 -43.91 -32.50 -22.45
CA ARG A 79 -45.10 -33.35 -22.16
C ARG A 79 -46.29 -33.02 -23.02
N LEU A 80 -46.43 -31.76 -23.47
CA LEU A 80 -47.58 -31.26 -24.23
C LEU A 80 -47.29 -31.15 -25.74
N ALA A 81 -46.29 -31.89 -26.23
CA ALA A 81 -45.90 -31.87 -27.62
C ALA A 81 -47.09 -32.19 -28.56
N GLY A 82 -47.44 -31.22 -29.44
CA GLY A 82 -48.56 -31.34 -30.39
C GLY A 82 -49.91 -30.82 -29.88
N SER A 83 -49.99 -30.20 -28.69
CA SER A 83 -51.19 -29.55 -28.14
C SER A 83 -51.21 -28.06 -28.48
N PRO A 84 -52.39 -27.42 -28.63
CA PRO A 84 -52.51 -25.97 -28.83
C PRO A 84 -51.82 -25.12 -27.75
N ASP A 85 -51.77 -25.61 -26.50
CA ASP A 85 -51.18 -24.93 -25.36
C ASP A 85 -49.65 -24.90 -25.42
N GLN A 86 -49.02 -25.65 -26.32
CA GLN A 86 -47.57 -25.70 -26.49
C GLN A 86 -47.00 -24.37 -27.00
N GLU A 87 -47.72 -23.66 -27.90
CA GLU A 87 -47.26 -22.37 -28.46
C GLU A 87 -47.18 -21.28 -27.39
N GLU A 88 -48.12 -21.24 -26.44
CA GLU A 88 -48.14 -20.29 -25.35
C GLU A 88 -46.96 -20.52 -24.39
N LEU A 89 -46.72 -21.78 -24.03
CA LEU A 89 -45.56 -22.16 -23.17
C LEU A 89 -44.21 -21.89 -23.84
N LEU A 90 -44.11 -22.08 -25.16
CA LEU A 90 -42.90 -21.73 -25.92
C LEU A 90 -42.66 -20.24 -25.91
N SER A 91 -43.69 -19.42 -26.11
CA SER A 91 -43.60 -17.96 -26.06
C SER A 91 -43.17 -17.45 -24.67
N GLU A 92 -43.67 -18.06 -23.59
CA GLU A 92 -43.27 -17.76 -22.21
C GLU A 92 -41.82 -18.18 -21.95
N TYR A 93 -41.39 -19.34 -22.41
CA TYR A 93 -40.01 -19.82 -22.31
C TYR A 93 -39.05 -18.91 -23.06
N ASP A 94 -39.37 -18.49 -24.27
CA ASP A 94 -38.53 -17.63 -25.09
C ASP A 94 -38.33 -16.25 -24.41
N ARG A 95 -39.41 -15.65 -23.88
CA ARG A 95 -39.33 -14.39 -23.11
C ARG A 95 -38.44 -14.55 -21.88
N LEU A 96 -38.67 -15.61 -21.10
CA LEU A 96 -37.90 -15.87 -19.89
C LEU A 96 -36.44 -16.16 -20.20
N SER A 97 -36.14 -16.85 -21.29
CA SER A 97 -34.78 -17.15 -21.78
C SER A 97 -34.06 -15.90 -22.24
N GLU A 98 -34.78 -15.00 -22.94
CA GLU A 98 -34.23 -13.70 -23.35
C GLU A 98 -33.90 -12.82 -22.14
N ASP A 99 -34.82 -12.73 -21.16
CA ASP A 99 -34.61 -11.99 -19.92
C ASP A 99 -33.49 -12.59 -19.07
N PHE A 100 -33.41 -13.91 -18.99
CA PHE A 100 -32.31 -14.62 -18.31
C PHE A 100 -30.97 -14.31 -18.97
N GLY A 101 -30.91 -14.33 -20.32
CA GLY A 101 -29.69 -13.96 -21.06
C GLY A 101 -29.29 -12.51 -20.87
N LYS A 102 -30.25 -11.56 -20.95
CA LYS A 102 -29.99 -10.11 -20.73
C LYS A 102 -29.43 -9.81 -19.33
N ASN A 103 -29.87 -10.55 -18.32
CA ASN A 103 -29.42 -10.39 -16.95
C ASN A 103 -28.16 -11.20 -16.61
N GLY A 104 -27.49 -11.80 -17.61
CA GLY A 104 -26.24 -12.54 -17.41
C GLY A 104 -26.42 -13.94 -16.83
N GLY A 105 -27.61 -14.55 -16.99
CA GLY A 105 -27.95 -15.86 -16.43
C GLY A 105 -27.00 -16.98 -16.84
N TYR A 106 -26.43 -16.93 -18.06
CA TYR A 106 -25.46 -17.91 -18.52
C TYR A 106 -24.04 -17.71 -17.98
N THR A 107 -23.72 -16.53 -17.43
CA THR A 107 -22.34 -16.15 -17.02
C THR A 107 -22.18 -15.97 -15.52
N TYR A 108 -23.27 -15.80 -14.74
CA TYR A 108 -23.17 -15.43 -13.32
C TYR A 108 -22.39 -16.47 -12.49
N LYS A 109 -22.53 -17.78 -12.76
CA LYS A 109 -21.78 -18.83 -12.04
C LYS A 109 -20.27 -18.70 -12.24
N SER A 110 -19.85 -18.32 -13.46
CA SER A 110 -18.45 -18.09 -13.79
C SER A 110 -17.95 -16.78 -13.17
N GLU A 111 -18.77 -15.73 -13.15
CA GLU A 111 -18.49 -14.44 -12.53
C GLU A 111 -18.30 -14.60 -11.01
N VAL A 112 -19.21 -15.32 -10.33
CA VAL A 112 -19.10 -15.63 -8.89
C VAL A 112 -17.77 -16.32 -8.59
N ARG A 113 -17.43 -17.39 -9.33
CA ARG A 113 -16.16 -18.10 -9.13
C ARG A 113 -14.95 -17.23 -9.44
N GLY A 114 -15.02 -16.40 -10.46
CA GLY A 114 -13.96 -15.45 -10.83
C GLY A 114 -13.67 -14.45 -9.72
N VAL A 115 -14.71 -13.82 -9.16
CA VAL A 115 -14.58 -12.85 -8.06
C VAL A 115 -14.10 -13.55 -6.79
N LEU A 116 -14.65 -14.71 -6.41
CA LEU A 116 -14.19 -15.47 -5.25
C LEU A 116 -12.72 -15.87 -5.35
N SER A 117 -12.31 -16.39 -6.52
CA SER A 117 -10.90 -16.73 -6.77
C SER A 117 -9.99 -15.52 -6.65
N SER A 118 -10.41 -14.37 -7.18
CA SER A 118 -9.66 -13.10 -7.09
C SER A 118 -9.58 -12.54 -5.67
N MET A 119 -10.54 -12.90 -4.81
CA MET A 119 -10.55 -12.59 -3.36
C MET A 119 -9.83 -13.67 -2.53
N ALA A 120 -9.01 -14.49 -3.18
CA ALA A 120 -8.22 -15.56 -2.57
C ALA A 120 -9.07 -16.64 -1.87
N PHE A 121 -10.24 -16.95 -2.42
CA PHE A 121 -10.99 -18.16 -2.07
C PHE A 121 -10.74 -19.23 -3.13
N GLY A 122 -9.99 -20.27 -2.77
CA GLY A 122 -9.78 -21.43 -3.63
C GLY A 122 -11.01 -22.37 -3.69
N PRO A 123 -11.08 -23.25 -4.70
CA PRO A 123 -12.18 -24.22 -4.83
C PRO A 123 -12.39 -25.07 -3.56
N GLU A 124 -11.33 -25.35 -2.82
CA GLU A 124 -11.34 -26.11 -1.57
C GLU A 124 -12.06 -25.36 -0.40
N GLN A 125 -12.27 -24.06 -0.54
CA GLN A 125 -12.94 -23.22 0.47
C GLN A 125 -14.41 -22.96 0.14
N TYR A 126 -14.87 -23.31 -1.07
CA TYR A 126 -16.24 -23.01 -1.53
C TYR A 126 -17.32 -23.67 -0.66
N ASP A 127 -17.07 -24.89 -0.19
CA ASP A 127 -18.00 -25.64 0.65
C ASP A 127 -17.85 -25.36 2.16
N LYS A 128 -16.88 -24.51 2.55
CA LYS A 128 -16.67 -24.12 3.92
C LYS A 128 -17.79 -23.19 4.39
N LYS A 129 -18.32 -23.40 5.58
CA LYS A 129 -19.35 -22.53 6.16
C LYS A 129 -18.78 -21.14 6.48
N VAL A 130 -19.60 -20.11 6.28
CA VAL A 130 -19.23 -18.72 6.60
C VAL A 130 -18.91 -18.54 8.08
N THR A 131 -19.59 -19.29 8.98
CA THR A 131 -19.31 -19.30 10.42
C THR A 131 -17.89 -19.74 10.76
N GLU A 132 -17.29 -20.61 9.95
CA GLU A 132 -15.94 -21.16 10.16
C GLU A 132 -14.81 -20.26 9.62
N LEU A 133 -15.17 -19.18 8.92
CA LEU A 133 -14.21 -18.23 8.35
C LEU A 133 -13.61 -17.34 9.45
N SER A 134 -12.33 -17.02 9.30
CA SER A 134 -11.68 -15.96 10.09
C SER A 134 -12.30 -14.58 9.81
N GLY A 135 -12.11 -13.62 10.71
CA GLY A 135 -12.61 -12.25 10.50
C GLY A 135 -12.18 -11.62 9.17
N GLY A 136 -10.92 -11.79 8.80
CA GLY A 136 -10.39 -11.29 7.52
C GLY A 136 -10.98 -12.02 6.30
N GLU A 137 -11.25 -13.33 6.38
CA GLU A 137 -11.95 -14.07 5.32
C GLU A 137 -13.40 -13.63 5.20
N LYS A 138 -14.10 -13.38 6.31
CA LYS A 138 -15.47 -12.83 6.30
C LYS A 138 -15.53 -11.46 5.63
N THR A 139 -14.58 -10.57 5.93
CA THR A 139 -14.49 -9.26 5.29
C THR A 139 -14.25 -9.38 3.78
N ARG A 140 -13.37 -10.27 3.34
CA ARG A 140 -13.13 -10.53 1.91
C ARG A 140 -14.36 -11.09 1.21
N LEU A 141 -15.08 -12.02 1.85
CA LEU A 141 -16.33 -12.55 1.30
C LEU A 141 -17.41 -11.47 1.19
N SER A 142 -17.57 -10.64 2.22
CA SER A 142 -18.49 -9.50 2.20
C SER A 142 -18.17 -8.52 1.06
N LEU A 143 -16.88 -8.22 0.86
CA LEU A 143 -16.43 -7.39 -0.26
C LEU A 143 -16.75 -8.07 -1.61
N ALA A 144 -16.47 -9.37 -1.76
CA ALA A 144 -16.80 -10.12 -2.97
C ALA A 144 -18.30 -10.06 -3.29
N CYS A 145 -19.15 -10.30 -2.29
CA CYS A 145 -20.60 -10.23 -2.43
C CYS A 145 -21.06 -8.82 -2.82
N LEU A 146 -20.45 -7.78 -2.23
CA LEU A 146 -20.77 -6.40 -2.55
C LEU A 146 -20.40 -6.03 -3.99
N LEU A 147 -19.23 -6.45 -4.46
CA LEU A 147 -18.77 -6.21 -5.84
C LEU A 147 -19.64 -6.95 -6.87
N LEU A 148 -20.11 -8.16 -6.55
CA LEU A 148 -21.04 -8.92 -7.40
C LEU A 148 -22.41 -8.27 -7.54
N LYS A 149 -22.88 -7.52 -6.52
CA LYS A 149 -24.14 -6.74 -6.58
C LYS A 149 -24.10 -5.57 -7.56
N LYS A 150 -22.91 -5.04 -7.85
CA LYS A 150 -22.67 -3.90 -8.76
C LYS A 150 -23.57 -2.70 -8.48
N PRO A 151 -23.64 -2.17 -7.24
CA PRO A 151 -24.49 -1.01 -6.92
C PRO A 151 -24.02 0.26 -7.66
N ASP A 152 -24.95 1.25 -7.81
CA ASP A 152 -24.63 2.53 -8.46
C ASP A 152 -23.66 3.37 -7.63
N ILE A 153 -23.78 3.27 -6.29
CA ILE A 153 -22.84 3.92 -5.34
C ILE A 153 -22.25 2.85 -4.42
N LEU A 154 -20.93 2.81 -4.39
CA LEU A 154 -20.15 1.87 -3.60
C LEU A 154 -19.40 2.61 -2.48
N PHE A 155 -19.79 2.36 -1.24
CA PHE A 155 -19.13 2.87 -0.04
C PHE A 155 -18.18 1.80 0.51
N LEU A 156 -16.89 2.11 0.58
CA LEU A 156 -15.84 1.21 1.06
C LEU A 156 -15.12 1.82 2.26
N ASP A 157 -15.28 1.23 3.45
CA ASP A 157 -14.56 1.65 4.65
C ASP A 157 -13.39 0.70 4.90
N GLU A 158 -12.17 1.19 4.69
CA GLU A 158 -10.88 0.47 4.79
C GLU A 158 -10.87 -0.87 4.02
N PRO A 159 -11.19 -0.90 2.71
CA PRO A 159 -11.29 -2.14 1.93
C PRO A 159 -9.96 -2.85 1.75
N THR A 160 -8.86 -2.16 2.01
CA THR A 160 -7.49 -2.68 1.84
C THR A 160 -7.01 -3.52 3.01
N ASN A 161 -7.69 -3.43 4.18
CA ASN A 161 -7.34 -4.20 5.35
C ASN A 161 -7.53 -5.70 5.09
N HIS A 162 -6.58 -6.50 5.57
CA HIS A 162 -6.58 -7.97 5.44
C HIS A 162 -6.47 -8.51 3.99
N LEU A 163 -6.17 -7.65 3.00
CA LEU A 163 -5.91 -8.07 1.63
C LEU A 163 -4.40 -8.21 1.39
N ASP A 164 -4.02 -9.27 0.70
CA ASP A 164 -2.65 -9.41 0.21
C ASP A 164 -2.42 -8.58 -1.07
N ILE A 165 -1.16 -8.45 -1.47
CA ILE A 165 -0.77 -7.62 -2.62
C ILE A 165 -1.45 -8.07 -3.93
N GLY A 166 -1.70 -9.37 -4.09
CA GLY A 166 -2.35 -9.93 -5.29
C GLY A 166 -3.81 -9.50 -5.37
N THR A 167 -4.54 -9.71 -4.28
CA THR A 167 -5.96 -9.33 -4.14
C THR A 167 -6.13 -7.80 -4.25
N LEU A 168 -5.21 -7.01 -3.65
CA LEU A 168 -5.21 -5.55 -3.77
C LEU A 168 -5.07 -5.08 -5.23
N LYS A 169 -4.13 -5.65 -5.99
CA LYS A 169 -3.95 -5.30 -7.41
C LYS A 169 -5.21 -5.60 -8.23
N TRP A 170 -5.85 -6.72 -7.98
CA TRP A 170 -7.09 -7.07 -8.67
C TRP A 170 -8.22 -6.09 -8.29
N LEU A 171 -8.38 -5.77 -7.00
CA LEU A 171 -9.40 -4.83 -6.54
C LEU A 171 -9.21 -3.44 -7.18
N GLU A 172 -7.98 -2.94 -7.27
CA GLU A 172 -7.66 -1.68 -7.94
C GLU A 172 -8.06 -1.68 -9.40
N GLN A 173 -7.75 -2.76 -10.13
CA GLN A 173 -8.14 -2.92 -11.54
C GLN A 173 -9.66 -2.96 -11.69
N TYR A 174 -10.36 -3.69 -10.82
CA TYR A 174 -11.81 -3.77 -10.81
C TYR A 174 -12.45 -2.40 -10.57
N LEU A 175 -11.99 -1.67 -9.56
CA LEU A 175 -12.54 -0.35 -9.20
C LEU A 175 -12.24 0.73 -10.26
N ARG A 176 -11.14 0.63 -10.99
CA ARG A 176 -10.85 1.53 -12.13
C ARG A 176 -11.87 1.39 -13.27
N SER A 177 -12.35 0.20 -13.52
CA SER A 177 -13.34 -0.10 -14.56
C SER A 177 -14.78 -0.08 -14.03
N TYR A 178 -14.96 0.25 -12.75
CA TYR A 178 -16.28 0.24 -12.13
C TYR A 178 -17.17 1.34 -12.72
N PRO A 179 -18.38 1.01 -13.23
CA PRO A 179 -19.23 1.98 -13.92
C PRO A 179 -19.93 2.97 -12.97
N GLY A 180 -20.06 2.60 -11.68
CA GLY A 180 -20.72 3.41 -10.66
C GLY A 180 -19.78 4.38 -9.95
N THR A 181 -20.31 5.07 -8.96
CA THR A 181 -19.55 5.98 -8.10
C THR A 181 -18.95 5.22 -6.93
N VAL A 182 -17.64 5.37 -6.70
CA VAL A 182 -16.93 4.76 -5.58
C VAL A 182 -16.48 5.84 -4.60
N LEU A 183 -16.88 5.70 -3.32
CA LEU A 183 -16.36 6.45 -2.19
C LEU A 183 -15.60 5.49 -1.28
N ALA A 184 -14.29 5.68 -1.15
CA ALA A 184 -13.44 4.81 -0.35
C ALA A 184 -12.71 5.60 0.74
N VAL A 185 -12.90 5.19 1.99
CA VAL A 185 -12.01 5.58 3.10
C VAL A 185 -10.85 4.60 3.09
N SER A 186 -9.63 5.09 2.98
CA SER A 186 -8.45 4.22 3.07
C SER A 186 -7.22 4.95 3.59
N HIS A 187 -6.40 4.22 4.31
CA HIS A 187 -5.06 4.62 4.74
C HIS A 187 -3.95 4.02 3.85
N ASP A 188 -4.31 3.32 2.78
CA ASP A 188 -3.38 2.87 1.75
C ASP A 188 -3.19 3.95 0.69
N ARG A 189 -2.04 4.65 0.77
CA ARG A 189 -1.67 5.74 -0.15
C ARG A 189 -1.59 5.27 -1.61
N TYR A 190 -1.12 4.04 -1.84
CA TYR A 190 -0.99 3.48 -3.18
C TYR A 190 -2.35 3.15 -3.78
N PHE A 191 -3.24 2.55 -2.99
CA PHE A 191 -4.62 2.28 -3.39
C PHE A 191 -5.34 3.58 -3.80
N LEU A 192 -5.23 4.63 -2.98
CA LEU A 192 -5.83 5.93 -3.28
C LEU A 192 -5.24 6.57 -4.54
N ASP A 193 -3.93 6.44 -4.75
CA ASP A 193 -3.27 6.97 -5.94
C ASP A 193 -3.71 6.25 -7.23
N GLN A 194 -3.99 4.94 -7.13
CA GLN A 194 -4.40 4.13 -8.27
C GLN A 194 -5.90 4.21 -8.59
N THR A 195 -6.75 4.49 -7.60
CA THR A 195 -8.22 4.38 -7.76
C THR A 195 -8.96 5.72 -7.63
N ALA A 196 -8.44 6.68 -6.89
CA ALA A 196 -9.14 7.93 -6.61
C ALA A 196 -8.84 8.99 -7.69
N LEU A 197 -9.90 9.60 -8.22
CA LEU A 197 -9.84 10.77 -9.10
C LEU A 197 -9.89 12.08 -8.32
N ARG A 198 -10.37 12.04 -7.09
CA ARG A 198 -10.46 13.16 -6.14
C ARG A 198 -10.19 12.67 -4.74
N ILE A 199 -9.53 13.50 -3.95
CA ILE A 199 -9.29 13.25 -2.54
C ILE A 199 -10.08 14.26 -1.71
N PHE A 200 -10.86 13.74 -0.76
CA PHE A 200 -11.57 14.49 0.26
C PHE A 200 -10.82 14.35 1.58
N GLU A 201 -10.23 15.43 2.04
CA GLU A 201 -9.51 15.46 3.31
C GLU A 201 -10.36 16.07 4.41
N ILE A 202 -10.52 15.33 5.51
CA ILE A 202 -11.17 15.84 6.73
C ILE A 202 -10.06 16.24 7.71
N GLU A 203 -9.85 17.55 7.88
CA GLU A 203 -8.88 18.13 8.81
C GLU A 203 -9.53 19.28 9.59
N ASN A 204 -9.33 19.32 10.93
CA ASN A 204 -9.88 20.36 11.81
C ASN A 204 -11.39 20.61 11.59
N HIS A 205 -12.19 19.54 11.51
CA HIS A 205 -13.64 19.58 11.28
C HIS A 205 -14.07 20.26 9.96
N ARG A 206 -13.15 20.37 8.99
CA ARG A 206 -13.41 20.92 7.66
C ARG A 206 -13.10 19.88 6.60
N LEU A 207 -13.89 19.90 5.54
CA LEU A 207 -13.65 19.10 4.34
C LEU A 207 -12.92 19.93 3.30
N CYS A 208 -11.75 19.47 2.89
CA CYS A 208 -10.99 20.03 1.76
C CYS A 208 -11.02 19.04 0.58
N VAL A 209 -11.26 19.58 -0.62
CA VAL A 209 -11.33 18.78 -1.84
C VAL A 209 -10.07 19.04 -2.68
N TYR A 210 -9.47 17.97 -3.16
CA TYR A 210 -8.29 18.01 -4.03
C TYR A 210 -8.57 17.16 -5.27
N ASP A 211 -8.27 17.70 -6.45
CA ASP A 211 -8.37 16.93 -7.69
C ASP A 211 -7.10 16.10 -7.91
N GLY A 212 -7.26 14.89 -8.41
CA GLY A 212 -6.19 13.92 -8.64
C GLY A 212 -6.08 12.83 -7.59
N GLY A 213 -5.07 11.95 -7.75
CA GLY A 213 -4.74 10.88 -6.82
C GLY A 213 -3.98 11.37 -5.57
N TYR A 214 -3.52 10.41 -4.76
CA TYR A 214 -2.83 10.73 -3.51
C TYR A 214 -1.53 11.52 -3.72
N ALA A 215 -0.75 11.24 -4.77
CA ALA A 215 0.48 11.96 -5.06
C ALA A 215 0.22 13.46 -5.31
N GLY A 216 -0.76 13.80 -6.13
CA GLY A 216 -1.16 15.19 -6.40
C GLY A 216 -1.67 15.91 -5.14
N PHE A 217 -2.45 15.22 -4.31
CA PHE A 217 -2.86 15.71 -3.00
C PHE A 217 -1.66 16.05 -2.10
N ALA A 218 -0.71 15.11 -1.96
CA ALA A 218 0.46 15.27 -1.09
C ALA A 218 1.32 16.48 -1.49
N ASP A 219 1.54 16.66 -2.80
CA ASP A 219 2.28 17.82 -3.32
C ASP A 219 1.55 19.14 -3.06
N THR A 220 0.25 19.21 -3.38
CA THR A 220 -0.56 20.41 -3.15
C THR A 220 -0.64 20.77 -1.66
N LYS A 221 -0.78 19.77 -0.78
CA LYS A 221 -0.80 19.97 0.68
C LYS A 221 0.54 20.48 1.19
N ARG A 222 1.66 19.96 0.66
CA ARG A 222 3.00 20.43 1.00
C ARG A 222 3.19 21.90 0.61
N GLU A 223 2.82 22.28 -0.61
CA GLU A 223 2.92 23.67 -1.09
C GLU A 223 2.06 24.62 -0.24
N LYS A 224 0.82 24.26 0.05
CA LYS A 224 -0.05 25.04 0.94
C LYS A 224 0.60 25.24 2.31
N ARG A 225 1.09 24.16 2.93
CA ARG A 225 1.72 24.19 4.25
C ARG A 225 2.97 25.09 4.28
N GLU A 226 3.79 25.03 3.22
CA GLU A 226 4.94 25.91 3.08
C GLU A 226 4.54 27.39 2.93
N ALA A 227 3.49 27.67 2.17
CA ALA A 227 2.97 29.03 2.02
C ALA A 227 2.40 29.59 3.34
N GLU A 228 1.64 28.78 4.07
CA GLU A 228 1.11 29.12 5.39
C GLU A 228 2.25 29.37 6.40
N LEU A 229 3.27 28.52 6.40
CA LEU A 229 4.45 28.68 7.27
C LEU A 229 5.20 29.98 6.98
N LYS A 230 5.41 30.28 5.69
CA LYS A 230 6.04 31.54 5.27
C LYS A 230 5.22 32.76 5.69
N THR A 231 3.91 32.68 5.57
CA THR A 231 2.98 33.76 5.98
C THR A 231 3.01 33.94 7.49
N TYR A 232 2.93 32.85 8.26
CA TYR A 232 3.03 32.87 9.72
C TYR A 232 4.38 33.46 10.18
N GLN A 233 5.49 33.02 9.60
CA GLN A 233 6.80 33.54 9.94
C GLN A 233 6.95 35.06 9.66
N LYS A 234 6.39 35.52 8.54
CA LYS A 234 6.36 36.95 8.19
C LYS A 234 5.55 37.74 9.21
N GLN A 235 4.36 37.24 9.58
CA GLN A 235 3.50 37.87 10.58
C GLN A 235 4.17 37.89 11.95
N GLN A 236 4.78 36.79 12.40
CA GLN A 236 5.52 36.73 13.67
C GLN A 236 6.71 37.70 13.71
N LYS A 237 7.45 37.81 12.61
CA LYS A 237 8.54 38.80 12.52
C LYS A 237 8.03 40.24 12.62
N GLU A 238 6.88 40.54 11.99
CA GLU A 238 6.30 41.88 12.07
C GLU A 238 5.73 42.17 13.47
N ILE A 239 5.04 41.20 14.10
CA ILE A 239 4.58 41.34 15.49
C ILE A 239 5.76 41.65 16.42
N ARG A 240 6.82 40.85 16.39
CA ARG A 240 8.02 41.09 17.23
C ARG A 240 8.64 42.47 16.97
N ARG A 241 8.72 42.88 15.70
CA ARG A 241 9.22 44.19 15.34
C ARG A 241 8.36 45.32 15.93
N GLN A 242 7.03 45.18 15.89
CA GLN A 242 6.12 46.18 16.47
C GLN A 242 6.21 46.20 18.00
N GLU A 243 6.30 45.04 18.65
CA GLU A 243 6.52 44.91 20.09
C GLU A 243 7.83 45.60 20.54
N ASP A 244 8.92 45.39 19.80
CA ASP A 244 10.19 46.05 20.09
C ASP A 244 10.12 47.57 19.94
N ILE A 245 9.38 48.08 18.94
CA ILE A 245 9.16 49.52 18.77
C ILE A 245 8.30 50.07 19.92
N ILE A 246 7.26 49.36 20.32
CA ILE A 246 6.39 49.72 21.44
C ILE A 246 7.22 49.80 22.74
N ARG A 247 8.05 48.77 23.00
CA ARG A 247 8.94 48.71 24.15
C ARG A 247 9.88 49.92 24.19
N LYS A 248 10.57 50.23 23.07
CA LYS A 248 11.48 51.39 22.94
C LYS A 248 10.74 52.73 23.14
N PHE A 249 9.49 52.85 22.71
CA PHE A 249 8.69 54.07 22.93
C PHE A 249 8.30 54.23 24.41
N ARG A 250 8.00 53.14 25.12
CA ARG A 250 7.72 53.15 26.56
C ARG A 250 8.97 53.47 27.39
N GLU A 251 10.11 52.88 27.05
CA GLU A 251 11.38 53.13 27.76
C GLU A 251 11.83 54.60 27.69
N ARG A 252 11.52 55.33 26.61
CA ARG A 252 11.88 56.75 26.44
C ARG A 252 10.97 57.71 27.19
N GLY A 253 9.86 57.30 27.78
CA GLY A 253 9.07 57.97 28.81
C GLY A 253 8.39 59.30 28.46
N THR A 254 8.37 59.74 27.19
CA THR A 254 7.69 60.99 26.82
C THR A 254 6.21 60.76 26.51
N GLU A 255 5.31 61.66 26.94
CA GLU A 255 3.85 61.56 26.75
C GLU A 255 3.44 61.33 25.28
N LYS A 256 4.16 62.01 24.35
CA LYS A 256 3.92 61.86 22.90
C LYS A 256 4.30 60.47 22.39
N LEU A 257 5.32 59.83 22.93
CA LEU A 257 5.73 58.46 22.59
C LEU A 257 4.82 57.44 23.24
N ALA A 258 4.28 57.68 24.44
CA ALA A 258 3.30 56.83 25.08
C ALA A 258 1.99 56.77 24.26
N LYS A 259 1.50 57.91 23.75
CA LYS A 259 0.31 57.92 22.84
C LYS A 259 0.57 57.14 21.53
N ARG A 260 1.76 57.23 20.96
CA ARG A 260 2.17 56.45 19.78
C ARG A 260 2.29 54.94 20.07
N ALA A 261 2.80 54.57 21.23
CA ALA A 261 2.85 53.17 21.68
C ALA A 261 1.42 52.59 21.80
N ALA A 262 0.52 53.27 22.50
CA ALA A 262 -0.87 52.87 22.65
C ALA A 262 -1.63 52.73 21.30
N SER A 263 -1.36 53.64 20.34
CA SER A 263 -1.93 53.51 18.98
C SER A 263 -1.43 52.28 18.22
N ARG A 264 -0.14 51.92 18.41
CA ARG A 264 0.42 50.70 17.78
C ARG A 264 -0.07 49.42 18.46
N GLU A 265 -0.24 49.41 19.78
CA GLU A 265 -0.83 48.31 20.51
C GLU A 265 -2.25 48.00 20.01
N LYS A 266 -3.11 49.05 19.90
CA LYS A 266 -4.45 48.88 19.32
C LYS A 266 -4.43 48.36 17.87
N ARG A 267 -3.37 48.60 17.11
CA ARG A 267 -3.21 48.01 15.77
C ARG A 267 -2.78 46.54 15.85
N LEU A 268 -1.90 46.20 16.78
CA LEU A 268 -1.47 44.81 17.04
C LEU A 268 -2.63 43.95 17.51
N GLU A 269 -3.48 44.44 18.42
CA GLU A 269 -4.69 43.77 18.91
C GLU A 269 -5.71 43.46 17.78
N LYS A 270 -5.71 44.29 16.73
CA LYS A 270 -6.59 44.06 15.54
C LYS A 270 -6.03 43.08 14.52
N ILE A 271 -4.77 42.70 14.62
CA ILE A 271 -4.17 41.69 13.77
C ILE A 271 -4.65 40.32 14.30
N ALA A 272 -5.58 39.70 13.58
CA ALA A 272 -5.93 38.31 13.88
C ALA A 272 -4.65 37.46 13.80
N PRO A 273 -4.22 36.81 14.90
CA PRO A 273 -3.03 35.98 14.84
C PRO A 273 -3.29 34.86 13.82
N ALA A 274 -2.38 34.71 12.85
CA ALA A 274 -2.42 33.54 12.01
C ALA A 274 -2.25 32.32 12.92
N GLU A 275 -3.12 31.35 12.78
CA GLU A 275 -2.98 30.08 13.50
C GLU A 275 -1.58 29.51 13.18
N ALA A 276 -0.86 29.12 14.21
CA ALA A 276 0.42 28.47 14.00
C ALA A 276 0.18 27.22 13.16
N PRO A 277 0.74 27.12 11.94
CA PRO A 277 0.62 25.90 11.18
C PRO A 277 1.07 24.75 12.06
N ALA A 278 0.37 23.61 11.98
CA ALA A 278 0.78 22.42 12.73
C ALA A 278 2.29 22.24 12.52
N ALA A 279 3.04 22.21 13.62
CA ALA A 279 4.50 22.30 13.60
C ALA A 279 5.05 21.37 12.52
N SER A 280 5.83 21.93 11.61
CA SER A 280 6.51 21.13 10.59
C SER A 280 7.23 19.99 11.29
N ARG A 281 7.17 18.80 10.72
CA ARG A 281 7.93 17.63 11.20
C ARG A 281 9.37 18.11 11.41
N GLY A 282 9.76 18.28 12.67
CA GLY A 282 11.13 18.65 12.98
C GLY A 282 12.03 17.55 12.44
N SER A 283 13.05 17.90 11.68
CA SER A 283 14.08 16.98 11.18
C SER A 283 14.98 16.42 12.29
N MET A 284 14.48 16.38 13.53
CA MET A 284 15.23 15.89 14.67
C MET A 284 15.35 14.37 14.58
N LYS A 285 16.55 13.86 14.29
CA LYS A 285 16.83 12.44 14.29
C LYS A 285 16.60 11.87 15.70
N ILE A 286 15.90 10.74 15.78
CA ILE A 286 15.79 10.02 17.04
C ILE A 286 17.04 9.15 17.17
N ASN A 287 17.83 9.38 18.22
CA ASN A 287 18.93 8.51 18.55
C ASN A 287 18.38 7.31 19.34
N PHE A 288 18.11 6.22 18.63
CA PHE A 288 17.78 4.94 19.26
C PHE A 288 19.05 4.37 19.91
N ARG A 289 18.98 4.12 21.20
CA ARG A 289 20.12 3.58 21.97
C ARG A 289 19.98 2.06 22.01
N GLU A 290 20.89 1.37 21.32
CA GLU A 290 21.03 -0.08 21.43
C GLU A 290 21.76 -0.42 22.73
N ASN A 291 21.26 -1.37 23.51
CA ASN A 291 21.94 -1.84 24.72
C ASN A 291 23.27 -2.51 24.39
N TYR A 292 23.29 -3.33 23.34
CA TYR A 292 24.47 -4.03 22.85
C TYR A 292 24.41 -4.14 21.33
N LYS A 293 25.54 -4.06 20.66
CA LYS A 293 25.64 -4.36 19.22
C LYS A 293 25.61 -5.85 19.00
N SER A 294 24.76 -6.32 18.07
CA SER A 294 24.74 -7.72 17.64
C SER A 294 26.05 -8.11 16.91
N GLY A 295 26.33 -9.40 16.82
CA GLY A 295 27.33 -9.93 15.92
C GLY A 295 27.04 -9.58 14.45
N ARG A 296 27.95 -9.91 13.53
CA ARG A 296 27.76 -9.68 12.08
C ARG A 296 26.61 -10.53 11.53
N ASP A 297 26.58 -11.81 11.91
CA ASP A 297 25.53 -12.75 11.54
C ASP A 297 24.43 -12.67 12.60
N VAL A 298 23.22 -12.32 12.19
CA VAL A 298 22.08 -12.13 13.08
C VAL A 298 21.20 -13.36 13.12
N ILE A 299 20.80 -13.85 11.94
CA ILE A 299 19.96 -15.04 11.81
C ILE A 299 20.45 -15.87 10.64
N TYR A 300 20.62 -17.16 10.88
CA TYR A 300 20.90 -18.15 9.87
C TYR A 300 19.92 -19.31 10.00
N ALA A 301 19.21 -19.64 8.95
CA ALA A 301 18.28 -20.76 8.94
C ALA A 301 18.42 -21.58 7.67
N GLU A 302 18.30 -22.90 7.81
CA GLU A 302 18.33 -23.85 6.71
C GLU A 302 17.19 -24.84 6.81
N GLN A 303 16.55 -25.11 5.65
CA GLN A 303 15.53 -26.13 5.47
C GLN A 303 14.40 -26.08 6.51
N LEU A 304 14.03 -24.87 6.97
CA LEU A 304 12.93 -24.73 7.92
C LEU A 304 11.62 -25.20 7.29
N LYS A 305 10.86 -25.97 8.09
CA LYS A 305 9.55 -26.49 7.73
C LYS A 305 8.58 -26.30 8.88
N LYS A 306 7.32 -25.93 8.57
CA LYS A 306 6.24 -25.83 9.55
C LYS A 306 4.90 -26.18 8.94
N GLY A 307 4.09 -26.93 9.69
CA GLY A 307 2.69 -27.20 9.39
C GLY A 307 1.88 -27.31 10.68
N PHE A 308 0.56 -27.24 10.56
CA PHE A 308 -0.39 -27.39 11.66
C PHE A 308 -1.39 -28.49 11.35
N GLY A 309 -1.93 -29.11 12.41
CA GLY A 309 -2.87 -30.23 12.34
C GLY A 309 -2.21 -31.59 12.64
N GLN A 310 -3.01 -32.63 12.78
CA GLN A 310 -2.56 -34.00 13.05
C GLN A 310 -3.05 -34.96 11.94
N GLY A 311 -2.26 -35.98 11.63
CA GLY A 311 -2.62 -37.04 10.68
C GLY A 311 -2.83 -36.55 9.25
N THR A 312 -3.85 -37.09 8.58
CA THR A 312 -4.20 -36.79 7.18
C THR A 312 -4.71 -35.36 6.96
N GLY A 313 -5.07 -34.64 8.03
CA GLY A 313 -5.51 -33.23 8.00
C GLY A 313 -4.38 -32.22 8.24
N ARG A 314 -3.12 -32.63 8.25
CA ARG A 314 -1.98 -31.69 8.45
C ARG A 314 -1.82 -30.76 7.26
N LYS A 315 -2.03 -29.45 7.50
CA LYS A 315 -1.75 -28.39 6.52
C LYS A 315 -0.32 -27.93 6.65
N GLU A 316 0.49 -28.19 5.66
CA GLU A 316 1.85 -27.62 5.55
C GLU A 316 1.75 -26.15 5.18
N LEU A 317 2.41 -25.26 5.92
CA LEU A 317 2.44 -23.83 5.64
C LEU A 317 3.58 -23.49 4.69
N PHE A 318 4.76 -23.98 5.02
CA PHE A 318 5.95 -23.78 4.19
C PHE A 318 6.97 -24.89 4.43
N SER A 319 7.82 -25.11 3.45
CA SER A 319 8.95 -26.05 3.49
C SER A 319 10.19 -25.43 2.85
N ASN A 320 11.34 -26.00 3.18
CA ASN A 320 12.63 -25.65 2.60
C ASN A 320 12.98 -24.14 2.66
N ILE A 321 12.72 -23.48 3.80
CA ILE A 321 13.08 -22.07 3.99
C ILE A 321 14.54 -21.94 4.39
N GLY A 322 15.31 -21.16 3.59
CA GLY A 322 16.65 -20.72 3.92
C GLY A 322 16.69 -19.22 4.16
N ILE A 323 17.36 -18.77 5.22
CA ILE A 323 17.49 -17.36 5.60
C ILE A 323 18.91 -17.07 6.05
N ASP A 324 19.52 -16.02 5.51
CA ASP A 324 20.81 -15.48 5.98
C ASP A 324 20.67 -13.95 6.13
N ILE A 325 20.67 -13.48 7.39
CA ILE A 325 20.45 -12.07 7.75
C ILE A 325 21.65 -11.53 8.50
N LYS A 326 22.19 -10.42 8.00
CA LYS A 326 23.31 -9.70 8.60
C LYS A 326 22.84 -8.51 9.42
N ARG A 327 23.72 -8.01 10.29
CA ARG A 327 23.45 -6.82 11.11
C ARG A 327 23.21 -5.59 10.24
N GLY A 328 22.18 -4.83 10.60
CA GLY A 328 21.80 -3.58 9.94
C GLY A 328 21.01 -3.75 8.67
N GLU A 329 20.71 -4.98 8.23
CA GLU A 329 19.84 -5.22 7.07
C GLU A 329 18.37 -4.94 7.42
N ARG A 330 17.65 -4.43 6.44
CA ARG A 330 16.21 -4.20 6.49
C ARG A 330 15.51 -5.10 5.52
N ILE A 331 14.76 -6.05 6.06
CA ILE A 331 14.15 -7.12 5.29
C ILE A 331 12.64 -7.07 5.44
N CYS A 332 11.93 -7.21 4.33
CA CYS A 332 10.49 -7.41 4.35
C CYS A 332 10.12 -8.78 3.78
N ILE A 333 9.22 -9.46 4.50
CA ILE A 333 8.65 -10.74 4.07
C ILE A 333 7.28 -10.46 3.48
N VAL A 334 7.09 -10.85 2.21
CA VAL A 334 5.82 -10.75 1.48
C VAL A 334 5.31 -12.14 1.10
N GLY A 335 4.06 -12.27 0.74
CA GLY A 335 3.46 -13.53 0.31
C GLY A 335 1.95 -13.52 0.49
N ALA A 336 1.23 -14.48 -0.08
CA ALA A 336 -0.21 -14.60 0.05
C ALA A 336 -0.66 -14.74 1.52
N ASN A 337 -1.92 -14.45 1.78
CA ASN A 337 -2.45 -14.66 3.12
C ASN A 337 -2.52 -16.17 3.44
N GLY A 338 -2.19 -16.52 4.69
CA GLY A 338 -2.16 -17.91 5.15
C GLY A 338 -0.92 -18.72 4.75
N THR A 339 0.10 -18.12 4.13
CA THR A 339 1.38 -18.80 3.82
C THR A 339 2.30 -18.99 5.02
N GLY A 340 1.94 -18.43 6.18
CA GLY A 340 2.73 -18.62 7.41
C GLY A 340 3.74 -17.52 7.72
N LYS A 341 3.58 -16.30 7.17
CA LYS A 341 4.48 -15.15 7.44
C LYS A 341 4.64 -14.86 8.93
N THR A 342 3.52 -14.67 9.63
CA THR A 342 3.48 -14.51 11.11
C THR A 342 4.11 -15.70 11.84
N THR A 343 3.85 -16.93 11.37
CA THR A 343 4.43 -18.15 11.94
C THR A 343 5.95 -18.15 11.82
N LEU A 344 6.48 -17.73 10.67
CA LEU A 344 7.92 -17.62 10.44
C LEU A 344 8.55 -16.57 11.37
N LEU A 345 7.92 -15.40 11.55
CA LEU A 345 8.39 -14.40 12.53
C LEU A 345 8.38 -14.96 13.95
N LYS A 346 7.33 -15.68 14.35
CA LYS A 346 7.25 -16.32 15.69
C LYS A 346 8.30 -17.41 15.88
N ILE A 347 8.68 -18.14 14.83
CA ILE A 347 9.79 -19.09 14.87
C ILE A 347 11.13 -18.35 15.06
N ILE A 348 11.36 -17.27 14.32
CA ILE A 348 12.56 -16.43 14.45
C ILE A 348 12.65 -15.82 15.85
N ALA A 349 11.52 -15.36 16.40
CA ALA A 349 11.45 -14.84 17.77
C ALA A 349 11.66 -15.90 18.87
N GLY A 350 11.72 -17.18 18.52
CA GLY A 350 11.82 -18.29 19.49
C GLY A 350 10.50 -18.61 20.20
N MET A 351 9.38 -18.05 19.76
CA MET A 351 8.04 -18.29 20.35
C MET A 351 7.43 -19.61 19.87
N LEU A 352 7.86 -20.10 18.71
CA LEU A 352 7.42 -21.35 18.09
C LEU A 352 8.63 -22.16 17.65
N THR A 353 8.53 -23.50 17.76
CA THR A 353 9.54 -24.41 17.23
C THR A 353 9.21 -24.82 15.79
N PRO A 354 10.18 -24.86 14.88
CA PRO A 354 9.97 -25.46 13.56
C PRO A 354 9.76 -26.98 13.69
N ASP A 355 9.14 -27.59 12.69
CA ASP A 355 8.95 -29.05 12.66
C ASP A 355 10.21 -29.76 12.18
N SER A 356 11.00 -29.12 11.32
CA SER A 356 12.32 -29.58 10.88
C SER A 356 13.15 -28.38 10.39
N GLY A 357 14.45 -28.61 10.16
CA GLY A 357 15.42 -27.60 9.79
C GLY A 357 16.16 -27.03 11.01
N HIS A 358 17.12 -26.15 10.72
CA HIS A 358 17.98 -25.54 11.73
C HIS A 358 17.84 -24.03 11.72
N LEU A 359 17.64 -23.44 12.91
CA LEU A 359 17.67 -22.00 13.13
C LEU A 359 18.80 -21.67 14.10
N LYS A 360 19.74 -20.84 13.68
CA LYS A 360 20.84 -20.32 14.48
C LYS A 360 20.69 -18.82 14.66
N ILE A 361 20.59 -18.37 15.90
CA ILE A 361 20.57 -16.96 16.27
C ILE A 361 22.03 -16.54 16.57
N GLY A 362 22.41 -15.37 16.06
CA GLY A 362 23.74 -14.81 16.24
C GLY A 362 24.03 -14.40 17.68
N HIS A 363 25.29 -14.04 17.93
CA HIS A 363 25.73 -13.62 19.26
C HIS A 363 25.22 -12.21 19.59
N ASN A 364 24.82 -11.99 20.85
CA ASN A 364 24.26 -10.71 21.35
C ASN A 364 23.03 -10.20 20.57
N VAL A 365 22.23 -11.11 20.02
CA VAL A 365 20.96 -10.74 19.37
C VAL A 365 19.88 -10.59 20.43
N SER A 366 19.20 -9.45 20.43
CA SER A 366 18.04 -9.15 21.28
C SER A 366 16.88 -8.77 20.38
N PHE A 367 15.79 -9.55 20.44
CA PHE A 367 14.60 -9.35 19.64
C PHE A 367 13.60 -8.46 20.33
N GLY A 368 13.11 -7.44 19.61
CA GLY A 368 11.88 -6.75 19.92
C GLY A 368 10.78 -7.22 18.97
N TYR A 369 9.73 -7.84 19.47
CA TYR A 369 8.62 -8.35 18.66
C TYR A 369 7.38 -7.47 18.80
N TYR A 370 6.87 -7.00 17.66
CA TYR A 370 5.60 -6.29 17.59
C TYR A 370 4.52 -7.24 17.11
N ASP A 371 3.54 -7.51 18.00
CA ASP A 371 2.35 -8.28 17.67
C ASP A 371 1.16 -7.35 17.44
N GLN A 372 0.31 -7.70 16.52
CA GLN A 372 -0.90 -6.95 16.16
C GLN A 372 -1.86 -6.76 17.35
N GLU A 373 -1.85 -7.65 18.36
CA GLU A 373 -2.74 -7.61 19.52
C GLU A 373 -2.36 -6.62 20.64
N GLN A 374 -1.22 -5.92 20.54
CA GLN A 374 -0.79 -4.80 21.42
C GLN A 374 -0.91 -5.03 22.95
N LYS A 375 -0.81 -6.27 23.42
CA LYS A 375 -0.98 -6.64 24.83
C LYS A 375 0.06 -6.09 25.82
N THR A 376 1.00 -5.27 25.36
CA THR A 376 2.18 -4.84 26.13
C THR A 376 2.02 -3.50 26.84
N LEU A 377 0.89 -2.79 26.65
CA LEU A 377 0.65 -1.48 27.24
C LEU A 377 -0.18 -1.58 28.52
N ASN A 378 0.22 -0.81 29.56
CA ASN A 378 -0.57 -0.67 30.77
C ASN A 378 -1.61 0.45 30.61
N GLU A 379 -2.88 0.09 30.59
CA GLU A 379 -3.99 1.03 30.36
C GLU A 379 -4.17 2.09 31.45
N GLN A 380 -3.63 1.86 32.64
CA GLN A 380 -3.75 2.76 33.78
C GLN A 380 -2.69 3.87 33.76
N ASN A 381 -1.55 3.65 33.10
CA ASN A 381 -0.48 4.63 33.00
C ASN A 381 -0.88 5.75 32.05
N THR A 382 -0.32 6.95 32.29
CA THR A 382 -0.31 7.99 31.25
C THR A 382 0.68 7.63 30.14
N VAL A 383 0.51 8.22 28.95
CA VAL A 383 1.41 8.02 27.80
C VAL A 383 2.89 8.26 28.20
N LEU A 384 3.15 9.29 29.00
CA LEU A 384 4.49 9.62 29.45
C LEU A 384 5.02 8.60 30.48
N GLU A 385 4.19 8.21 31.45
CA GLU A 385 4.56 7.23 32.49
C GLU A 385 4.87 5.86 31.89
N GLU A 386 4.08 5.41 30.92
CA GLU A 386 4.26 4.15 30.22
C GLU A 386 5.66 4.02 29.60
N LEU A 387 6.18 5.13 29.05
CA LEU A 387 7.53 5.14 28.49
C LEU A 387 8.61 5.35 29.58
N LYS A 388 8.35 6.18 30.58
CA LYS A 388 9.31 6.43 31.67
C LYS A 388 9.59 5.21 32.52
N GLU A 389 8.58 4.44 32.86
CA GLU A 389 8.74 3.20 33.61
C GLU A 389 9.61 2.20 32.85
N SER A 390 9.45 2.15 31.53
CA SER A 390 10.19 1.23 30.66
C SER A 390 11.61 1.69 30.36
N TYR A 391 11.87 3.02 30.30
CA TYR A 391 13.15 3.57 29.77
C TYR A 391 13.70 4.72 30.61
N ARG A 392 14.29 4.40 31.75
CA ARG A 392 14.85 5.36 32.72
C ARG A 392 16.08 6.13 32.23
N LEU A 393 16.64 5.74 31.08
CA LEU A 393 17.86 6.37 30.51
C LEU A 393 17.59 7.68 29.76
N TYR A 394 16.33 8.00 29.49
CA TYR A 394 15.95 9.24 28.78
C TYR A 394 15.46 10.27 29.79
N THR A 395 15.87 11.53 29.56
CA THR A 395 15.37 12.68 30.34
C THR A 395 13.92 12.99 29.93
N ASP A 396 13.18 13.68 30.82
CA ASP A 396 11.80 14.11 30.54
C ASP A 396 11.68 14.95 29.26
N THR A 397 12.69 15.79 29.01
CA THR A 397 12.73 16.64 27.81
C THR A 397 12.93 15.82 26.53
N GLU A 398 13.86 14.85 26.58
CA GLU A 398 14.06 13.93 25.46
C GLU A 398 12.79 13.09 25.20
N MET A 399 12.18 12.56 26.26
CA MET A 399 10.98 11.74 26.14
C MET A 399 9.80 12.50 25.55
N ARG A 400 9.55 13.74 26.00
CA ARG A 400 8.52 14.62 25.41
C ARG A 400 8.83 14.99 23.97
N SER A 401 10.09 15.19 23.62
CA SER A 401 10.52 15.46 22.25
C SER A 401 10.25 14.25 21.33
N ILE A 402 10.57 13.05 21.80
CA ILE A 402 10.31 11.80 21.09
C ILE A 402 8.80 11.57 20.93
N LEU A 403 8.03 11.73 22.02
CA LEU A 403 6.55 11.65 21.98
C LEU A 403 5.96 12.65 21.00
N GLY A 404 6.44 13.91 21.00
CA GLY A 404 6.01 14.94 20.07
C GLY A 404 6.23 14.57 18.60
N ARG A 405 7.32 13.85 18.30
CA ARG A 405 7.59 13.33 16.96
C ARG A 405 6.61 12.22 16.57
N PHE A 406 6.18 11.39 17.53
CA PHE A 406 5.13 10.39 17.35
C PHE A 406 3.72 10.94 17.52
N LEU A 407 3.55 12.27 17.32
CA LEU A 407 2.27 12.98 17.31
C LEU A 407 1.54 13.03 18.67
N PHE A 408 2.21 12.70 19.78
CA PHE A 408 1.70 12.96 21.11
C PHE A 408 2.15 14.35 21.56
N ARG A 409 1.25 15.36 21.50
CA ARG A 409 1.56 16.78 21.73
C ARG A 409 0.68 17.38 22.82
N GLY A 410 1.23 18.37 23.53
CA GLY A 410 0.49 19.11 24.54
C GLY A 410 -0.05 18.21 25.65
N GLU A 411 -1.35 18.25 25.90
CA GLU A 411 -2.02 17.47 26.95
C GLU A 411 -2.15 15.98 26.64
N SER A 412 -2.06 15.59 25.36
CA SER A 412 -2.19 14.17 24.97
C SER A 412 -1.13 13.28 25.60
N VAL A 413 0.00 13.85 26.03
CA VAL A 413 1.10 13.15 26.73
C VAL A 413 0.68 12.67 28.14
N PHE A 414 -0.31 13.31 28.74
CA PHE A 414 -0.82 13.02 30.08
C PHE A 414 -2.13 12.23 30.07
N LEU A 415 -2.66 11.90 28.91
CA LEU A 415 -3.85 11.06 28.81
C LEU A 415 -3.53 9.62 29.25
N PRO A 416 -4.46 8.94 29.93
CA PRO A 416 -4.35 7.52 30.23
C PRO A 416 -4.30 6.70 28.93
N VAL A 417 -3.42 5.70 28.89
CA VAL A 417 -3.30 4.79 27.71
C VAL A 417 -4.64 4.13 27.37
N GLY A 418 -5.46 3.83 28.39
CA GLY A 418 -6.79 3.25 28.18
C GLY A 418 -7.73 4.12 27.34
N SER A 419 -7.58 5.47 27.39
CA SER A 419 -8.42 6.42 26.66
C SER A 419 -7.98 6.65 25.21
N LEU A 420 -6.81 6.10 24.81
CA LEU A 420 -6.28 6.27 23.47
C LEU A 420 -7.07 5.45 22.45
N SER A 421 -7.19 6.00 21.23
CA SER A 421 -7.68 5.24 20.08
C SER A 421 -6.74 4.08 19.72
N GLY A 422 -7.26 3.07 18.99
CA GLY A 422 -6.45 1.93 18.55
C GLY A 422 -5.19 2.33 17.79
N GLY A 423 -5.26 3.33 16.92
CA GLY A 423 -4.11 3.85 16.17
C GLY A 423 -3.09 4.57 17.07
N GLU A 424 -3.54 5.28 18.10
CA GLU A 424 -2.64 5.91 19.08
C GLU A 424 -1.97 4.87 19.97
N LYS A 425 -2.70 3.84 20.41
CA LYS A 425 -2.12 2.69 21.13
C LYS A 425 -1.06 1.99 20.28
N ALA A 426 -1.32 1.78 18.98
CA ALA A 426 -0.36 1.19 18.05
C ALA A 426 0.92 2.04 17.93
N ARG A 427 0.79 3.36 17.75
CA ARG A 427 1.95 4.27 17.72
C ARG A 427 2.77 4.22 19.01
N LEU A 428 2.09 4.22 20.17
CA LEU A 428 2.77 4.15 21.48
C LEU A 428 3.50 2.82 21.65
N ALA A 429 2.89 1.70 21.26
CA ALA A 429 3.50 0.38 21.32
C ALA A 429 4.74 0.27 20.41
N LEU A 430 4.66 0.80 19.18
CA LEU A 430 5.79 0.84 18.26
C LEU A 430 6.92 1.71 18.82
N LEU A 431 6.60 2.89 19.37
CA LEU A 431 7.58 3.75 20.01
C LEU A 431 8.24 3.05 21.20
N LYS A 432 7.45 2.42 22.07
CA LYS A 432 7.94 1.64 23.21
C LYS A 432 8.91 0.54 22.75
N LEU A 433 8.55 -0.18 21.68
CA LEU A 433 9.40 -1.23 21.11
C LEU A 433 10.73 -0.65 20.58
N MET A 434 10.70 0.46 19.86
CA MET A 434 11.90 1.07 19.28
C MET A 434 12.84 1.65 20.35
N LEU A 435 12.31 2.05 21.51
CA LEU A 435 13.09 2.53 22.66
C LEU A 435 13.62 1.41 23.55
N SER A 436 13.19 0.16 23.34
CA SER A 436 13.55 -0.97 24.20
C SER A 436 15.03 -1.35 24.23
N GLY A 437 15.84 -0.73 23.33
CA GLY A 437 17.27 -1.01 23.21
C GLY A 437 17.58 -2.35 22.54
N ASN A 438 16.58 -3.02 21.98
CA ASN A 438 16.76 -4.19 21.16
C ASN A 438 17.51 -3.84 19.87
N ASN A 439 18.35 -4.76 19.39
CA ASN A 439 19.12 -4.56 18.17
C ASN A 439 18.51 -5.23 16.93
N VAL A 440 17.44 -6.01 17.12
CA VAL A 440 16.64 -6.61 16.04
C VAL A 440 15.16 -6.38 16.28
N LEU A 441 14.47 -5.75 15.34
CA LEU A 441 13.03 -5.56 15.37
C LEU A 441 12.32 -6.55 14.46
N LEU A 442 11.37 -7.29 15.02
CA LEU A 442 10.47 -8.19 14.30
C LEU A 442 9.08 -7.56 14.30
N LEU A 443 8.60 -7.18 13.12
CA LEU A 443 7.38 -6.38 12.96
C LEU A 443 6.34 -7.15 12.14
N ASP A 444 5.21 -7.50 12.74
CA ASP A 444 4.11 -8.19 12.08
C ASP A 444 3.00 -7.18 11.73
N GLU A 445 2.88 -6.84 10.44
CA GLU A 445 1.95 -5.86 9.88
C GLU A 445 1.90 -4.54 10.68
N PRO A 446 3.04 -3.84 10.89
CA PRO A 446 3.12 -2.70 11.80
C PRO A 446 2.37 -1.46 11.31
N THR A 447 2.03 -1.41 10.03
CA THR A 447 1.31 -0.28 9.41
C THR A 447 -0.21 -0.40 9.47
N ASN A 448 -0.74 -1.56 9.87
CA ASN A 448 -2.18 -1.76 10.04
C ASN A 448 -2.72 -0.86 11.15
N HIS A 449 -3.90 -0.31 10.95
CA HIS A 449 -4.60 0.61 11.86
C HIS A 449 -3.92 1.96 12.09
N LEU A 450 -2.77 2.24 11.44
CA LEU A 450 -2.14 3.55 11.47
C LEU A 450 -2.75 4.45 10.38
N ASP A 451 -3.08 5.69 10.73
CA ASP A 451 -3.40 6.71 9.74
C ASP A 451 -2.16 7.11 8.94
N ILE A 452 -2.37 7.80 7.83
CA ILE A 452 -1.29 8.13 6.88
C ILE A 452 -0.16 8.91 7.56
N GLU A 453 -0.50 9.87 8.44
CA GLU A 453 0.51 10.67 9.14
C GLU A 453 1.34 9.81 10.11
N SER A 454 0.69 8.89 10.82
CA SER A 454 1.35 7.94 11.72
C SER A 454 2.28 6.97 10.98
N LYS A 455 1.84 6.47 9.81
CA LYS A 455 2.68 5.62 8.95
C LYS A 455 3.96 6.32 8.53
N GLU A 456 3.86 7.58 8.08
CA GLU A 456 5.03 8.36 7.66
C GLU A 456 6.00 8.64 8.80
N VAL A 457 5.48 8.98 9.99
CA VAL A 457 6.31 9.17 11.20
C VAL A 457 7.02 7.87 11.59
N PHE A 458 6.33 6.75 11.54
CA PHE A 458 6.89 5.45 11.85
C PHE A 458 7.97 5.02 10.83
N GLU A 459 7.71 5.20 9.55
CA GLU A 459 8.68 4.94 8.49
C GLU A 459 9.96 5.79 8.64
N ASP A 460 9.80 7.08 8.96
CA ASP A 460 10.93 7.97 9.21
C ASP A 460 11.74 7.53 10.44
N ALA A 461 11.05 7.12 11.50
CA ALA A 461 11.68 6.61 12.70
C ALA A 461 12.43 5.29 12.45
N LEU A 462 11.86 4.37 11.67
CA LEU A 462 12.55 3.14 11.25
C LEU A 462 13.78 3.43 10.38
N SER A 463 13.71 4.46 9.55
CA SER A 463 14.87 4.88 8.73
C SER A 463 16.04 5.40 9.59
N ASP A 464 15.76 5.95 10.76
CA ASP A 464 16.77 6.38 11.74
C ASP A 464 17.28 5.22 12.63
N PHE A 465 16.60 4.07 12.63
CA PHE A 465 17.00 2.91 13.45
C PHE A 465 18.23 2.23 12.88
N SER A 466 19.27 2.05 13.71
CA SER A 466 20.58 1.51 13.31
C SER A 466 20.66 -0.03 13.33
N GLY A 467 19.68 -0.69 13.99
CA GLY A 467 19.63 -2.14 14.13
C GLY A 467 19.06 -2.84 12.90
N THR A 468 18.88 -4.15 13.02
CA THR A 468 18.30 -5.01 11.97
C THR A 468 16.77 -4.96 12.07
N VAL A 469 16.09 -4.88 10.92
CA VAL A 469 14.63 -4.86 10.85
C VAL A 469 14.14 -6.02 9.98
N ILE A 470 13.23 -6.81 10.51
CA ILE A 470 12.52 -7.85 9.77
C ILE A 470 11.03 -7.58 9.91
N ALA A 471 10.37 -7.25 8.82
CA ALA A 471 8.97 -6.88 8.83
C ALA A 471 8.15 -7.77 7.88
N VAL A 472 6.94 -8.11 8.29
CA VAL A 472 5.88 -8.57 7.39
C VAL A 472 5.01 -7.36 7.09
N SER A 473 4.80 -7.04 5.83
CA SER A 473 3.92 -5.93 5.45
C SER A 473 3.33 -6.11 4.05
N HIS A 474 2.11 -5.62 3.89
CA HIS A 474 1.43 -5.48 2.60
C HIS A 474 1.36 -4.01 2.13
N ASP A 475 1.86 -3.07 2.93
CA ASP A 475 1.91 -1.65 2.59
C ASP A 475 3.03 -1.37 1.58
N ARG A 476 2.64 -1.06 0.35
CA ARG A 476 3.58 -0.88 -0.78
C ARG A 476 4.47 0.35 -0.65
N TYR A 477 4.02 1.40 0.05
CA TYR A 477 4.86 2.56 0.37
C TYR A 477 5.95 2.19 1.38
N PHE A 478 5.58 1.43 2.40
CA PHE A 478 6.53 0.87 3.36
C PHE A 478 7.56 -0.02 2.66
N LEU A 479 7.10 -0.92 1.78
CA LEU A 479 7.95 -1.83 0.99
C LEU A 479 8.86 -1.11 -0.02
N ARG A 480 8.53 0.11 -0.46
CA ARG A 480 9.39 0.94 -1.31
C ARG A 480 10.48 1.65 -0.52
N LYS A 481 10.16 2.08 0.71
CA LYS A 481 10.99 3.01 1.49
C LYS A 481 11.98 2.31 2.42
N ILE A 482 11.56 1.21 3.05
CA ILE A 482 12.28 0.62 4.18
C ILE A 482 13.21 -0.52 3.79
N PRO A 483 12.81 -1.57 3.03
CA PRO A 483 13.64 -2.74 2.85
C PRO A 483 14.76 -2.55 1.84
N ASP A 484 15.90 -3.15 2.17
CA ASP A 484 17.02 -3.38 1.27
C ASP A 484 16.85 -4.70 0.49
N ARG A 485 16.09 -5.66 1.09
CA ARG A 485 15.82 -6.99 0.55
C ARG A 485 14.38 -7.40 0.81
N ILE A 486 13.76 -8.07 -0.14
CA ILE A 486 12.40 -8.62 -0.01
C ILE A 486 12.47 -10.14 -0.15
N PHE A 487 11.85 -10.84 0.79
CA PHE A 487 11.65 -12.28 0.76
C PHE A 487 10.19 -12.60 0.42
N GLU A 488 9.95 -13.30 -0.67
CA GLU A 488 8.62 -13.82 -1.00
C GLU A 488 8.47 -15.23 -0.47
N LEU A 489 7.56 -15.39 0.49
CA LEU A 489 7.22 -16.68 1.09
C LEU A 489 6.12 -17.37 0.28
N ALA A 490 6.42 -18.57 -0.21
CA ALA A 490 5.47 -19.48 -0.86
C ALA A 490 5.46 -20.84 -0.14
N PRO A 491 4.44 -21.68 -0.33
CA PRO A 491 4.39 -23.01 0.30
C PRO A 491 5.61 -23.89 -0.03
N GLU A 492 6.13 -23.75 -1.25
CA GLU A 492 7.26 -24.56 -1.75
C GLU A 492 8.62 -24.04 -1.30
N GLY A 493 8.71 -22.82 -0.76
CA GLY A 493 9.96 -22.22 -0.35
C GLY A 493 9.91 -20.70 -0.29
N MET A 494 11.08 -20.10 -0.22
CA MET A 494 11.26 -18.65 -0.15
C MET A 494 12.16 -18.16 -1.27
N THR A 495 11.73 -17.11 -1.95
CA THR A 495 12.52 -16.45 -3.01
C THR A 495 13.01 -15.11 -2.52
N GLU A 496 14.28 -14.84 -2.71
CA GLU A 496 14.92 -13.59 -2.31
C GLU A 496 15.05 -12.61 -3.49
N PHE A 497 14.75 -11.33 -3.21
CA PHE A 497 14.90 -10.23 -4.15
C PHE A 497 15.78 -9.14 -3.50
N MET A 498 16.90 -8.81 -4.14
CA MET A 498 17.86 -7.80 -3.69
C MET A 498 17.41 -6.40 -4.12
N GLY A 499 16.56 -5.76 -3.33
CA GLY A 499 16.04 -4.42 -3.60
C GLY A 499 14.69 -4.18 -2.94
N ASN A 500 14.10 -3.02 -3.27
CA ASN A 500 12.81 -2.58 -2.76
C ASN A 500 11.63 -3.17 -3.57
N TYR A 501 10.41 -2.68 -3.29
CA TYR A 501 9.18 -3.14 -3.93
C TYR A 501 9.17 -2.97 -5.46
N ASP A 502 9.77 -1.92 -5.98
CA ASP A 502 9.78 -1.67 -7.43
C ASP A 502 10.62 -2.73 -8.13
N TYR A 503 11.82 -3.02 -7.63
CA TYR A 503 12.68 -4.11 -8.11
C TYR A 503 12.00 -5.48 -7.99
N TYR A 504 11.35 -5.76 -6.84
CA TYR A 504 10.58 -6.99 -6.65
C TYR A 504 9.50 -7.17 -7.71
N THR A 505 8.75 -6.09 -8.00
CA THR A 505 7.64 -6.15 -8.96
C THR A 505 8.13 -6.40 -10.38
N GLU A 506 9.20 -5.73 -10.79
CA GLU A 506 9.84 -5.88 -12.09
C GLU A 506 10.35 -7.31 -12.29
N LYS A 507 11.13 -7.81 -11.33
CA LYS A 507 11.69 -9.18 -11.41
C LYS A 507 10.61 -10.25 -11.36
N LYS A 508 9.56 -10.06 -10.58
CA LYS A 508 8.42 -10.99 -10.55
C LYS A 508 7.68 -11.05 -11.89
N GLN A 509 7.53 -9.92 -12.57
CA GLN A 509 6.95 -9.87 -13.91
C GLN A 509 7.84 -10.62 -14.93
N GLU A 510 9.14 -10.41 -14.89
CA GLU A 510 10.10 -11.14 -15.75
C GLU A 510 10.02 -12.66 -15.54
N ILE A 511 10.00 -13.13 -14.28
CA ILE A 511 9.90 -14.56 -13.94
C ILE A 511 8.57 -15.14 -14.42
N THR A 512 7.47 -14.40 -14.23
CA THR A 512 6.12 -14.85 -14.62
C THR A 512 5.99 -14.94 -16.13
N SER A 513 6.46 -13.93 -16.86
CA SER A 513 6.48 -13.89 -18.32
C SER A 513 7.34 -15.02 -18.89
N GLY A 514 8.51 -15.27 -18.30
CA GLY A 514 9.39 -16.37 -18.67
C GLY A 514 8.75 -17.75 -18.44
N ARG A 515 8.03 -17.94 -17.33
CA ARG A 515 7.28 -19.18 -17.05
C ARG A 515 6.09 -19.37 -18.00
N GLN A 516 5.34 -18.34 -18.32
CA GLN A 516 4.25 -18.38 -19.30
C GLN A 516 4.78 -18.78 -20.69
N TYR A 517 5.88 -18.16 -21.12
CA TYR A 517 6.52 -18.49 -22.38
C TYR A 517 6.97 -19.97 -22.43
N LEU A 518 7.54 -20.50 -21.35
CA LEU A 518 7.95 -21.90 -21.24
C LEU A 518 6.73 -22.86 -21.20
N GLN A 519 5.62 -22.48 -20.56
CA GLN A 519 4.38 -23.25 -20.53
C GLN A 519 3.69 -23.27 -21.90
N GLU A 520 3.67 -22.16 -22.61
CA GLU A 520 3.15 -22.10 -23.98
C GLU A 520 3.99 -22.94 -24.94
N MET A 521 5.31 -22.93 -24.79
CA MET A 521 6.20 -23.81 -25.54
C MET A 521 6.01 -25.29 -25.16
N GLY A 522 5.81 -25.61 -23.87
CA GLY A 522 5.53 -26.96 -23.37
C GLY A 522 4.16 -27.47 -23.82
N ALA A 523 3.13 -26.63 -23.82
CA ALA A 523 1.79 -26.99 -24.30
C ALA A 523 1.73 -27.18 -25.82
N SER A 524 2.60 -26.48 -26.57
CA SER A 524 2.72 -26.71 -28.02
C SER A 524 3.49 -27.98 -28.37
N SER A 525 4.36 -28.47 -27.46
CA SER A 525 5.12 -29.71 -27.69
C SER A 525 4.30 -30.99 -27.47
N THR A 526 3.25 -30.96 -26.66
CA THR A 526 2.37 -32.13 -26.43
C THR A 526 1.26 -32.28 -27.47
N ARG A 527 1.11 -31.35 -28.41
CA ARG A 527 0.08 -31.40 -29.49
C ARG A 527 0.65 -31.65 -30.89
N LYS A 528 1.98 -31.79 -31.04
CA LYS A 528 2.61 -32.04 -32.36
C LYS A 528 3.68 -33.14 -32.30
N GLU A 529 3.31 -34.33 -31.95
CA GLU A 529 4.00 -35.52 -32.43
C GLU A 529 3.23 -36.11 -33.62
N ALA A 530 3.33 -35.46 -34.76
CA ALA A 530 3.23 -36.03 -36.10
C ALA A 530 3.53 -34.93 -37.14
N SER A 531 4.62 -35.11 -37.86
CA SER A 531 5.01 -34.39 -39.08
C SER A 531 5.47 -32.91 -38.92
N ASP A 532 6.75 -32.75 -38.58
CA ASP A 532 7.49 -31.58 -39.01
C ASP A 532 8.81 -32.02 -39.64
N SER A 533 9.01 -31.68 -40.91
CA SER A 533 10.20 -31.99 -41.68
C SER A 533 11.44 -31.28 -41.09
N ALA A 534 12.60 -31.89 -41.26
CA ALA A 534 13.88 -31.38 -40.76
C ALA A 534 14.21 -29.93 -41.26
N GLU A 535 13.52 -29.49 -42.30
CA GLU A 535 13.68 -28.19 -42.94
C GLU A 535 12.99 -27.06 -42.18
N GLU A 536 11.81 -27.29 -41.58
CA GLU A 536 11.11 -26.28 -40.72
C GLU A 536 11.88 -26.04 -39.42
N ARG A 537 12.49 -27.07 -38.85
CA ARG A 537 13.35 -26.90 -37.67
C ARG A 537 14.62 -26.09 -37.95
N ARG A 538 15.14 -26.15 -39.16
CA ARG A 538 16.30 -25.37 -39.58
C ARG A 538 15.97 -23.90 -39.77
N ILE A 539 14.85 -23.59 -40.43
CA ILE A 539 14.34 -22.22 -40.63
C ILE A 539 13.99 -21.55 -39.31
N LYS A 540 13.39 -22.30 -38.38
CA LYS A 540 13.04 -21.77 -37.03
C LYS A 540 14.29 -21.47 -36.21
N LYS A 541 15.32 -22.32 -36.24
CA LYS A 541 16.61 -22.10 -35.58
C LYS A 541 17.38 -20.89 -36.16
N GLU A 542 17.30 -20.67 -37.46
CA GLU A 542 17.91 -19.51 -38.11
C GLU A 542 17.18 -18.20 -37.71
N LYS A 543 15.84 -18.19 -37.66
CA LYS A 543 15.08 -17.03 -37.20
C LYS A 543 15.34 -16.68 -35.73
N GLU A 544 15.43 -17.68 -34.85
CA GLU A 544 15.77 -17.48 -33.43
C GLU A 544 17.19 -16.97 -33.23
N ALA A 545 18.15 -17.47 -34.05
CA ALA A 545 19.53 -17.00 -34.02
C ALA A 545 19.64 -15.54 -34.52
N GLN A 546 18.86 -15.17 -35.52
CA GLN A 546 18.80 -13.83 -36.08
C GLN A 546 18.16 -12.84 -35.07
N GLN A 547 17.09 -13.25 -34.37
CA GLN A 547 16.45 -12.47 -33.32
C GLN A 547 17.36 -12.25 -32.09
N ARG A 548 18.09 -13.28 -31.66
CA ARG A 548 19.09 -13.14 -30.58
C ARG A 548 20.26 -12.22 -30.96
N ARG A 549 20.62 -12.19 -32.24
CA ARG A 549 21.66 -11.30 -32.76
C ARG A 549 21.18 -9.85 -32.78
N SER A 550 19.95 -9.60 -33.23
CA SER A 550 19.30 -8.28 -33.22
C SER A 550 19.19 -7.72 -31.80
N ILE A 551 18.75 -8.53 -30.81
CA ILE A 551 18.65 -8.10 -29.41
C ILE A 551 20.03 -7.76 -28.82
N ARG A 552 21.08 -8.52 -29.15
CA ARG A 552 22.44 -8.23 -28.68
C ARG A 552 23.02 -6.95 -29.32
N GLU A 553 22.74 -6.74 -30.61
CA GLU A 553 23.19 -5.55 -31.32
C GLU A 553 22.46 -4.30 -30.83
N ASN A 554 21.16 -4.40 -30.51
CA ASN A 554 20.38 -3.31 -29.92
C ASN A 554 20.89 -2.93 -28.53
N SER A 555 21.14 -3.92 -27.66
CA SER A 555 21.71 -3.68 -26.33
C SER A 555 23.14 -3.09 -26.39
N ALA A 556 23.94 -3.44 -27.38
CA ALA A 556 25.26 -2.85 -27.57
C ALA A 556 25.20 -1.40 -28.06
N THR A 557 24.21 -1.04 -28.92
CA THR A 557 23.96 0.34 -29.33
C THR A 557 23.47 1.21 -28.19
N GLU A 558 22.57 0.72 -27.34
CA GLU A 558 22.10 1.42 -26.13
C GLU A 558 23.24 1.73 -25.15
N GLN A 559 24.15 0.77 -24.96
CA GLN A 559 25.32 1.00 -24.11
C GLN A 559 26.26 2.07 -24.69
N LYS A 560 26.48 2.08 -26.00
CA LYS A 560 27.30 3.11 -26.67
C LYS A 560 26.66 4.49 -26.58
N ILE A 561 25.35 4.59 -26.79
CA ILE A 561 24.59 5.85 -26.62
C ILE A 561 24.81 6.40 -25.21
N SER A 562 24.64 5.57 -24.17
CA SER A 562 24.83 5.98 -22.78
C SER A 562 26.27 6.43 -22.45
N VAL A 563 27.28 5.84 -23.08
CA VAL A 563 28.69 6.27 -22.93
C VAL A 563 28.91 7.62 -23.60
N LEU A 564 28.46 7.80 -24.84
CA LEU A 564 28.59 9.05 -25.59
C LEU A 564 27.87 10.21 -24.92
N GLU A 565 26.69 9.99 -24.35
CA GLU A 565 25.95 10.99 -23.57
C GLU A 565 26.73 11.45 -22.32
N LYS A 566 27.40 10.51 -21.64
CA LYS A 566 28.26 10.85 -20.50
C LYS A 566 29.50 11.63 -20.92
N GLU A 567 30.12 11.25 -22.01
CA GLU A 567 31.30 11.98 -22.57
C GLU A 567 30.93 13.39 -23.01
N ILE A 568 29.77 13.57 -23.62
CA ILE A 568 29.24 14.90 -23.99
C ILE A 568 29.03 15.75 -22.72
N ALA A 569 28.33 15.21 -21.72
CA ALA A 569 28.05 15.92 -20.47
C ALA A 569 29.33 16.29 -19.70
N GLU A 570 30.35 15.41 -19.69
CA GLU A 570 31.64 15.70 -19.06
C GLU A 570 32.43 16.76 -19.84
N THR A 571 32.37 16.73 -21.18
CA THR A 571 33.07 17.70 -22.03
C THR A 571 32.42 19.09 -21.91
N GLU A 572 31.08 19.17 -21.92
CA GLU A 572 30.36 20.41 -21.66
C GLU A 572 30.65 20.98 -20.28
N LYS A 573 30.76 20.12 -19.25
CA LYS A 573 31.11 20.53 -17.91
C LYS A 573 32.55 21.06 -17.81
N LYS A 574 33.50 20.46 -18.55
CA LYS A 574 34.89 20.94 -18.64
C LYS A 574 34.99 22.28 -19.35
N MET A 575 34.19 22.52 -20.39
CA MET A 575 34.13 23.79 -21.10
C MET A 575 33.59 24.96 -20.24
N CYS A 576 32.77 24.66 -19.22
CA CYS A 576 32.25 25.67 -18.29
C CYS A 576 33.22 26.04 -17.17
N THR A 577 34.42 25.46 -17.09
CA THR A 577 35.42 25.80 -16.06
C THR A 577 36.18 27.06 -16.44
N GLN A 578 36.39 27.92 -15.47
CA GLN A 578 37.02 29.28 -15.63
C GLN A 578 38.45 29.21 -16.18
N GLU A 579 39.16 28.09 -15.97
CA GLU A 579 40.51 27.82 -16.48
C GLU A 579 40.51 27.56 -18.00
N VAL A 580 39.48 26.88 -18.53
CA VAL A 580 39.36 26.53 -19.96
C VAL A 580 38.82 27.73 -20.75
N LEU A 581 37.96 28.56 -20.17
CA LEU A 581 37.42 29.78 -20.78
C LEU A 581 38.50 30.83 -21.11
N ASN A 582 39.67 30.77 -20.44
CA ASN A 582 40.80 31.68 -20.69
C ASN A 582 41.83 31.13 -21.69
N ASP A 583 41.67 29.88 -22.18
CA ASP A 583 42.60 29.28 -23.15
C ASP A 583 41.88 28.92 -24.45
N LEU A 584 41.91 29.83 -25.41
CA LEU A 584 41.25 29.71 -26.73
C LEU A 584 41.62 28.42 -27.50
N LYS A 585 42.87 27.98 -27.40
CA LYS A 585 43.31 26.74 -28.09
C LYS A 585 42.75 25.47 -27.47
N ASN A 586 42.56 25.48 -26.15
CA ASN A 586 41.96 24.36 -25.45
C ASN A 586 40.42 24.28 -25.66
N LEU A 587 39.80 25.44 -25.74
CA LEU A 587 38.38 25.61 -26.02
C LEU A 587 38.03 25.12 -27.45
N GLU A 588 38.86 25.45 -28.48
CA GLU A 588 38.69 24.94 -29.85
C GLU A 588 38.83 23.41 -29.92
N LYS A 589 39.76 22.83 -29.21
CA LYS A 589 39.94 21.36 -29.16
C LYS A 589 38.75 20.65 -28.50
N LEU A 590 38.25 21.20 -27.38
CA LEU A 590 37.10 20.63 -26.68
C LEU A 590 35.83 20.79 -27.52
N ASN A 591 35.67 21.88 -28.24
CA ASN A 591 34.53 22.11 -29.15
C ASN A 591 34.53 21.11 -30.30
N ALA A 592 35.69 20.87 -30.93
CA ALA A 592 35.84 19.87 -31.98
C ALA A 592 35.56 18.45 -31.46
N ALA A 593 35.98 18.12 -30.24
CA ALA A 593 35.67 16.84 -29.60
C ALA A 593 34.18 16.69 -29.29
N LEU A 594 33.51 17.75 -28.87
CA LEU A 594 32.07 17.80 -28.60
C LEU A 594 31.24 17.62 -29.87
N GLU A 595 31.61 18.29 -30.97
CA GLU A 595 30.96 18.10 -32.28
C GLU A 595 31.10 16.66 -32.80
N ASN A 596 32.30 16.08 -32.71
CA ASN A 596 32.53 14.69 -33.10
C ASN A 596 31.69 13.72 -32.27
N ALA A 597 31.62 13.90 -30.95
CA ALA A 597 30.81 13.05 -30.07
C ALA A 597 29.30 13.19 -30.35
N LYS A 598 28.81 14.39 -30.69
CA LYS A 598 27.40 14.62 -31.08
C LYS A 598 27.08 13.99 -32.45
N ASP A 599 28.01 14.00 -33.37
CA ASP A 599 27.86 13.35 -34.68
C ASP A 599 27.85 11.81 -34.53
N GLU A 600 28.71 11.25 -33.70
CA GLU A 600 28.69 9.82 -33.38
C GLU A 600 27.41 9.41 -32.66
N LEU A 601 26.96 10.20 -31.71
CA LEU A 601 25.71 9.97 -30.99
C LEU A 601 24.50 9.96 -31.97
N THR A 602 24.47 10.87 -32.91
CA THR A 602 23.42 10.94 -33.94
C THR A 602 23.40 9.70 -34.84
N LYS A 603 24.57 9.18 -35.21
CA LYS A 603 24.70 7.93 -35.98
C LYS A 603 24.26 6.70 -35.20
N GLU A 604 24.60 6.61 -33.91
CA GLU A 604 24.16 5.49 -33.08
C GLU A 604 22.66 5.54 -32.77
N TYR A 605 22.05 6.74 -32.62
CA TYR A 605 20.59 6.89 -32.52
C TYR A 605 19.86 6.49 -33.80
N GLN A 606 20.41 6.79 -34.99
CA GLN A 606 19.83 6.34 -36.25
C GLN A 606 19.87 4.80 -36.39
N LYS A 607 20.93 4.15 -35.94
CA LYS A 607 20.99 2.69 -35.90
C LYS A 607 20.00 2.11 -34.90
N TRP A 608 19.87 2.71 -33.74
CA TRP A 608 18.94 2.27 -32.71
C TRP A 608 17.47 2.36 -33.18
N LEU A 609 17.10 3.43 -33.89
CA LEU A 609 15.77 3.59 -34.51
C LEU A 609 15.51 2.51 -35.57
N GLN A 610 16.49 2.13 -36.38
CA GLN A 610 16.34 1.05 -37.35
C GLN A 610 16.09 -0.31 -36.71
N TYR A 611 16.60 -0.55 -35.48
CA TYR A 611 16.34 -1.78 -34.73
C TYR A 611 14.97 -1.78 -34.04
N GLN A 612 14.32 -0.65 -33.86
CA GLN A 612 12.96 -0.55 -33.32
C GLN A 612 11.86 -0.70 -34.39
N GLU A 613 12.18 -0.46 -35.65
CA GLU A 613 11.24 -0.60 -36.76
C GLU A 613 11.27 -2.01 -37.40
N THR A 614 12.19 -2.89 -36.97
CA THR A 614 12.33 -4.29 -37.45
C THR A 614 11.90 -5.25 -36.38
#